data_c74e992d2b8133690d51b9f746a2b04f
#
_entry.id   c74e992d2b8133690d51b9f746a2b04f
#
_cell.length_a   1.000
_cell.length_b   1.000
_cell.length_c   1.000
_cell.angle_alpha   90.00
_cell.angle_beta   90.00
_cell.angle_gamma   90.00
#
_symmetry.space_group_name_H-M   'P 1'
#
loop_
_entity.id
_entity.type
_entity.pdbx_description
1 polymer ?
#
loop_
_entity_poly.entity_id
_entity_poly.type
_entity_poly.pdbx_seq_one_letter_code
_entity_poly.pdbx_strand_id
1 'polypeptide(L)'
;SCSAFAPITSPSQADVPAAAFARYLGPDRDGWRAYDSVALIEDGHGFPEILVDQGDADNFLEMLLPQRLEAACRGGLTNLTLRMQPGYGHAYYFVSTFMEDHLRWHAARLCDDI
;
A
#
# COMPACT_ATOMS: atom_id res chain seq x y z
N SER A 1 13.13 5.84 0.35
CA SER A 1 12.45 4.73 -0.32
C SER A 1 11.28 4.22 0.50
N CYS A 2 10.27 3.68 -0.16
CA CYS A 2 9.04 3.23 0.48
C CYS A 2 8.65 1.84 -0.02
N SER A 3 8.40 0.90 0.89
CA SER A 3 7.84 -0.39 0.53
C SER A 3 6.83 -0.85 1.58
N ALA A 4 5.95 -1.76 1.19
CA ALA A 4 4.93 -2.28 2.08
C ALA A 4 4.60 -3.74 1.78
N PHE A 5 4.17 -4.44 2.82
CA PHE A 5 3.63 -5.79 2.74
C PHE A 5 2.15 -5.73 3.07
N ALA A 6 1.30 -6.14 2.14
CA ALA A 6 -0.15 -6.25 2.34
C ALA A 6 -0.77 -4.98 2.97
N PRO A 7 -0.50 -3.79 2.42
CA PRO A 7 -0.98 -2.55 3.03
C PRO A 7 -2.48 -2.34 2.83
N ILE A 8 -3.11 -1.65 3.77
CA ILE A 8 -4.45 -1.10 3.58
C ILE A 8 -4.29 0.15 2.71
N THR A 9 -4.60 0.03 1.43
CA THR A 9 -4.28 1.07 0.44
C THR A 9 -5.24 2.24 0.43
N SER A 10 -6.53 1.97 0.70
CA SER A 10 -7.57 2.99 0.69
C SER A 10 -8.52 2.78 1.88
N PRO A 11 -8.11 3.17 3.10
CA PRO A 11 -8.91 2.92 4.31
C PRO A 11 -10.31 3.51 4.26
N SER A 12 -10.50 4.63 3.57
CA SER A 12 -11.80 5.28 3.47
C SER A 12 -12.80 4.47 2.64
N GLN A 13 -12.34 3.51 1.83
CA GLN A 13 -13.16 2.74 0.91
C GLN A 13 -13.42 1.29 1.37
N ALA A 14 -12.97 0.92 2.56
CA ALA A 14 -13.17 -0.41 3.12
C ALA A 14 -13.89 -0.31 4.46
N ASP A 15 -14.82 -1.23 4.74
CA ASP A 15 -15.74 -1.12 5.88
C ASP A 15 -15.06 -1.01 7.23
N VAL A 16 -14.13 -1.91 7.55
CA VAL A 16 -13.48 -1.93 8.86
C VAL A 16 -12.53 -0.73 9.04
N PRO A 17 -11.64 -0.41 8.09
CA PRO A 17 -10.81 0.80 8.20
C PRO A 17 -11.63 2.09 8.21
N ALA A 18 -12.71 2.16 7.43
CA ALA A 18 -13.57 3.35 7.42
C ALA A 18 -14.25 3.56 8.77
N ALA A 19 -14.66 2.48 9.44
CA ALA A 19 -15.21 2.56 10.80
C ALA A 19 -14.19 3.12 11.78
N ALA A 20 -12.91 2.74 11.65
CA ALA A 20 -11.85 3.28 12.47
C ALA A 20 -11.63 4.79 12.18
N PHE A 21 -11.67 5.18 10.92
CA PHE A 21 -11.57 6.58 10.53
C PHE A 21 -12.71 7.42 11.13
N ALA A 22 -13.95 6.92 11.05
CA ALA A 22 -15.10 7.60 11.65
C ALA A 22 -14.90 7.80 13.15
N ARG A 23 -14.36 6.81 13.84
CA ARG A 23 -14.14 6.84 15.28
C ARG A 23 -13.02 7.81 15.68
N TYR A 24 -11.91 7.81 14.96
CA TYR A 24 -10.70 8.53 15.35
C TYR A 24 -10.53 9.89 14.65
N LEU A 25 -11.07 10.03 13.44
CA LEU A 25 -10.96 11.26 12.65
C LEU A 25 -12.27 12.05 12.58
N GLY A 26 -13.37 11.46 13.07
CA GLY A 26 -14.69 12.09 13.03
C GLY A 26 -15.47 11.79 11.74
N PRO A 27 -16.68 12.34 11.61
CA PRO A 27 -17.59 11.99 10.52
C PRO A 27 -17.31 12.67 9.18
N ASP A 28 -16.41 13.65 9.14
CA ASP A 28 -16.09 14.40 7.91
C ASP A 28 -15.18 13.56 7.01
N ARG A 29 -15.79 12.89 6.02
CA ARG A 29 -15.09 12.03 5.09
C ARG A 29 -14.07 12.79 4.23
N ASP A 30 -14.27 14.06 3.97
CA ASP A 30 -13.29 14.85 3.21
C ASP A 30 -11.96 14.94 3.96
N GLY A 31 -12.00 15.04 5.28
CA GLY A 31 -10.81 15.05 6.12
C GLY A 31 -10.06 13.71 6.14
N TRP A 32 -10.74 12.60 5.81
CA TRP A 32 -10.09 11.27 5.78
C TRP A 32 -9.08 11.14 4.65
N ARG A 33 -9.24 11.93 3.59
CA ARG A 33 -8.37 11.83 2.41
C ARG A 33 -6.89 12.10 2.73
N ALA A 34 -6.61 12.90 3.74
CA ALA A 34 -5.25 13.17 4.20
C ALA A 34 -4.54 11.95 4.82
N TYR A 35 -5.31 10.90 5.13
CA TYR A 35 -4.81 9.69 5.76
C TYR A 35 -5.03 8.44 4.89
N ASP A 36 -5.37 8.63 3.63
CA ASP A 36 -5.68 7.56 2.68
C ASP A 36 -4.69 7.63 1.51
N SER A 37 -3.85 6.60 1.36
CA SER A 37 -2.78 6.60 0.37
C SER A 37 -3.29 6.73 -1.06
N VAL A 38 -4.37 6.03 -1.41
CA VAL A 38 -4.97 6.14 -2.74
C VAL A 38 -5.50 7.55 -2.98
N ALA A 39 -6.21 8.09 -2.00
CA ALA A 39 -6.75 9.45 -2.11
C ALA A 39 -5.65 10.51 -2.26
N LEU A 40 -4.56 10.37 -1.51
CA LEU A 40 -3.41 11.28 -1.61
C LEU A 40 -2.78 11.25 -3.00
N ILE A 41 -2.64 10.06 -3.58
CA ILE A 41 -2.08 9.91 -4.94
C ILE A 41 -3.05 10.51 -5.97
N GLU A 42 -4.35 10.26 -5.83
CA GLU A 42 -5.36 10.85 -6.69
C GLU A 42 -5.37 12.39 -6.61
N ASP A 43 -5.06 12.93 -5.44
CA ASP A 43 -5.02 14.39 -5.21
C ASP A 43 -3.69 15.02 -5.63
N GLY A 44 -2.79 14.25 -6.26
CA GLY A 44 -1.55 14.77 -6.82
C GLY A 44 -0.32 14.63 -5.95
N HIS A 45 -0.45 14.02 -4.76
CA HIS A 45 0.70 13.69 -3.92
C HIS A 45 1.33 12.42 -4.46
N GLY A 46 2.58 12.47 -4.86
CA GLY A 46 3.28 11.32 -5.38
C GLY A 46 4.51 10.97 -4.57
N PHE A 47 4.90 9.73 -4.65
CA PHE A 47 6.19 9.25 -4.18
C PHE A 47 6.88 8.61 -5.38
N PRO A 48 8.19 8.86 -5.62
CA PRO A 48 8.84 8.43 -6.87
C PRO A 48 8.70 6.94 -7.14
N GLU A 49 8.92 6.11 -6.13
CA GLU A 49 8.82 4.65 -6.27
C GLU A 49 8.24 4.03 -5.01
N ILE A 50 7.36 3.06 -5.20
CA ILE A 50 6.81 2.24 -4.11
C ILE A 50 6.88 0.78 -4.52
N LEU A 51 7.38 -0.08 -3.63
CA LEU A 51 7.34 -1.53 -3.78
C LEU A 51 6.28 -2.10 -2.85
N VAL A 52 5.34 -2.86 -3.40
CA VAL A 52 4.31 -3.54 -2.60
C VAL A 52 4.29 -5.02 -2.94
N ASP A 53 4.36 -5.87 -1.92
CA ASP A 53 4.06 -7.29 -2.04
C ASP A 53 2.70 -7.58 -1.42
N GLN A 54 1.88 -8.35 -2.12
CA GLN A 54 0.53 -8.75 -1.69
C GLN A 54 0.32 -10.23 -2.00
N GLY A 55 -0.02 -11.02 -0.98
CA GLY A 55 -0.41 -12.41 -1.19
C GLY A 55 -1.78 -12.51 -1.84
N ASP A 56 -1.93 -13.39 -2.83
CA ASP A 56 -3.22 -13.56 -3.50
C ASP A 56 -4.19 -14.46 -2.72
N ALA A 57 -3.69 -15.19 -1.72
CA ALA A 57 -4.51 -15.99 -0.81
C ALA A 57 -4.78 -15.29 0.53
N ASP A 58 -4.57 -13.97 0.58
CA ASP A 58 -4.81 -13.14 1.76
C ASP A 58 -6.32 -13.04 2.01
N ASN A 59 -6.77 -13.42 3.20
CA ASN A 59 -8.17 -13.38 3.56
C ASN A 59 -8.71 -11.96 3.80
N PHE A 60 -7.83 -10.96 3.84
CA PHE A 60 -8.21 -9.54 3.95
C PHE A 60 -8.13 -8.80 2.62
N LEU A 61 -7.98 -9.52 1.51
CA LEU A 61 -7.72 -8.90 0.20
C LEU A 61 -8.79 -7.88 -0.19
N GLU A 62 -10.06 -8.17 0.12
CA GLU A 62 -11.17 -7.25 -0.16
C GLU A 62 -11.10 -5.95 0.65
N MET A 63 -10.42 -5.96 1.79
CA MET A 63 -10.20 -4.79 2.62
C MET A 63 -8.95 -4.02 2.22
N LEU A 64 -7.95 -4.72 1.69
CA LEU A 64 -6.64 -4.14 1.38
C LEU A 64 -6.65 -3.37 0.05
N LEU A 65 -7.45 -3.77 -0.90
CA LEU A 65 -7.72 -3.06 -2.17
C LEU A 65 -6.45 -2.73 -2.98
N PRO A 66 -5.55 -3.70 -3.23
CA PRO A 66 -4.31 -3.40 -3.95
C PRO A 66 -4.54 -2.86 -5.37
N GLN A 67 -5.63 -3.25 -6.03
CA GLN A 67 -5.97 -2.78 -7.36
C GLN A 67 -6.34 -1.29 -7.38
N ARG A 68 -6.83 -0.73 -6.29
CA ARG A 68 -7.11 0.71 -6.19
C ARG A 68 -5.81 1.51 -6.17
N LEU A 69 -4.80 1.01 -5.46
CA LEU A 69 -3.48 1.64 -5.46
C LEU A 69 -2.86 1.59 -6.85
N GLU A 70 -2.96 0.44 -7.52
CA GLU A 70 -2.46 0.28 -8.88
C GLU A 70 -3.11 1.27 -9.83
N ALA A 71 -4.44 1.38 -9.77
CA ALA A 71 -5.19 2.30 -10.63
C ALA A 71 -4.81 3.76 -10.37
N ALA A 72 -4.66 4.16 -9.11
CA ALA A 72 -4.27 5.51 -8.74
C ALA A 72 -2.87 5.86 -9.25
N CYS A 73 -1.93 4.92 -9.18
CA CYS A 73 -0.56 5.14 -9.63
C CYS A 73 -0.42 5.20 -11.14
N ARG A 74 -1.30 4.55 -11.91
CA ARG A 74 -1.24 4.59 -13.38
C ARG A 74 -1.37 6.00 -13.95
N GLY A 75 -2.20 6.84 -13.33
CA GLY A 75 -2.44 8.20 -13.81
C GLY A 75 -1.54 9.24 -13.16
N GLY A 76 -0.65 8.84 -12.25
CA GLY A 76 0.09 9.75 -11.39
C GLY A 76 1.59 9.72 -11.64
N LEU A 77 2.30 10.37 -10.71
CA LEU A 77 3.75 10.49 -10.73
C LEU A 77 4.46 9.37 -9.98
N THR A 78 3.71 8.47 -9.35
CA THR A 78 4.24 7.38 -8.54
C THR A 78 4.49 6.15 -9.41
N ASN A 79 5.72 5.65 -9.39
CA ASN A 79 6.07 4.38 -10.04
C ASN A 79 5.86 3.25 -9.03
N LEU A 80 4.79 2.48 -9.21
CA LEU A 80 4.45 1.38 -8.33
C LEU A 80 4.92 0.05 -8.92
N THR A 81 5.64 -0.72 -8.10
CA THR A 81 5.89 -2.14 -8.37
C THR A 81 5.00 -2.94 -7.42
N LEU A 82 3.91 -3.47 -7.93
CA LEU A 82 3.01 -4.34 -7.18
C LEU A 82 3.25 -5.78 -7.59
N ARG A 83 3.66 -6.61 -6.64
CA ARG A 83 3.90 -8.04 -6.88
C ARG A 83 2.83 -8.85 -6.15
N MET A 84 2.00 -9.55 -6.90
CA MET A 84 1.03 -10.49 -6.32
C MET A 84 1.73 -11.84 -6.13
N GLN A 85 1.81 -12.31 -4.90
CA GLN A 85 2.53 -13.53 -4.54
C GLN A 85 1.56 -14.71 -4.43
N PRO A 86 1.62 -15.68 -5.35
CA PRO A 86 0.68 -16.80 -5.38
C PRO A 86 0.75 -17.66 -4.12
N GLY A 87 -0.41 -17.93 -3.53
CA GLY A 87 -0.55 -18.84 -2.40
C GLY A 87 -0.21 -18.25 -1.04
N TYR A 88 0.20 -17.00 -0.97
CA TYR A 88 0.55 -16.38 0.32
C TYR A 88 -0.65 -15.67 0.95
N GLY A 89 -0.78 -15.85 2.26
CA GLY A 89 -1.81 -15.21 3.06
C GLY A 89 -1.27 -14.00 3.83
N HIS A 90 -2.09 -13.49 4.73
CA HIS A 90 -1.75 -12.34 5.58
C HIS A 90 -1.07 -12.83 6.84
N ALA A 91 0.23 -13.13 6.78
CA ALA A 91 0.96 -13.75 7.89
C ALA A 91 2.45 -13.39 7.87
N TYR A 92 3.10 -13.59 9.00
CA TYR A 92 4.55 -13.36 9.12
C TYR A 92 5.36 -14.22 8.16
N TYR A 93 4.89 -15.41 7.84
CA TYR A 93 5.55 -16.27 6.85
C TYR A 93 5.69 -15.57 5.49
N PHE A 94 4.64 -14.90 5.05
CA PHE A 94 4.66 -14.08 3.84
C PHE A 94 5.71 -12.96 3.95
N VAL A 95 5.68 -12.20 5.03
CA VAL A 95 6.61 -11.09 5.24
C VAL A 95 8.06 -11.58 5.27
N SER A 96 8.34 -12.64 6.04
CA SER A 96 9.70 -13.16 6.16
C SER A 96 10.24 -13.71 4.85
N THR A 97 9.37 -14.28 4.01
CA THR A 97 9.77 -14.84 2.71
C THR A 97 10.33 -13.75 1.79
N PHE A 98 9.75 -12.57 1.79
CA PHE A 98 10.10 -11.50 0.85
C PHE A 98 10.87 -10.35 1.48
N MET A 99 11.18 -10.43 2.77
CA MET A 99 11.90 -9.36 3.49
C MET A 99 13.27 -9.08 2.87
N GLU A 100 14.01 -10.09 2.46
CA GLU A 100 15.32 -9.90 1.83
C GLU A 100 15.21 -9.08 0.54
N ASP A 101 14.19 -9.33 -0.28
CA ASP A 101 13.95 -8.57 -1.50
C ASP A 101 13.72 -7.09 -1.18
N HIS A 102 12.94 -6.80 -0.14
CA HIS A 102 12.70 -5.42 0.28
C HIS A 102 13.97 -4.74 0.80
N LEU A 103 14.78 -5.45 1.57
CA LEU A 103 16.05 -4.92 2.06
C LEU A 103 17.00 -4.61 0.90
N ARG A 104 17.10 -5.49 -0.09
CA ARG A 104 17.92 -5.26 -1.28
C ARG A 104 17.41 -4.10 -2.09
N TRP A 105 16.09 -3.98 -2.22
CA TRP A 105 15.46 -2.88 -2.95
C TRP A 105 15.76 -1.52 -2.27
N HIS A 106 15.66 -1.45 -0.95
CA HIS A 106 16.01 -0.23 -0.20
C HIS A 106 17.49 0.06 -0.28
N ALA A 107 18.34 -0.95 -0.13
CA ALA A 107 19.79 -0.77 -0.20
C ALA A 107 20.21 -0.16 -1.54
N ALA A 108 19.65 -0.66 -2.64
CA ALA A 108 19.96 -0.14 -3.97
C ALA A 108 19.61 1.35 -4.11
N ARG A 109 18.56 1.81 -3.44
CA ARG A 109 18.10 3.21 -3.51
C ARG A 109 18.79 4.15 -2.53
N LEU A 110 19.24 3.61 -1.40
CA LEU A 110 19.94 4.40 -0.38
C LEU A 110 21.43 4.46 -0.60
N CYS A 111 22.00 3.52 -1.37
CA CYS A 111 23.43 3.36 -1.58
C CYS A 111 23.84 3.51 -3.05
N ASP A 112 23.01 4.09 -3.89
CA ASP A 112 23.30 4.22 -5.33
C ASP A 112 24.44 5.18 -5.63
N ASP A 113 24.84 6.00 -4.67
CA ASP A 113 25.96 6.94 -4.80
C ASP A 113 27.33 6.29 -4.49
N ILE A 114 27.35 5.03 -4.12
CA ILE A 114 28.58 4.34 -3.72
C ILE A 114 29.29 3.71 -4.90
#